data_ec25fd40e12eccc9fc7d282420335008
#
_entry.id   ec25fd40e12eccc9fc7d282420335008
#
_cell.length_a   1.000
_cell.length_b   1.000
_cell.length_c   1.000
_cell.angle_alpha   90.00
_cell.angle_beta   90.00
_cell.angle_gamma   90.00
#
_symmetry.space_group_name_H-M   'P 1'
#
loop_
_entity.id
_entity.type
_entity.pdbx_description
1 polymer ?
#
loop_
_entity_poly.entity_id
_entity_poly.type
_entity_poly.pdbx_seq_one_letter_code
_entity_poly.pdbx_strand_id
1 'polypeptide(L)'
;MTTPLDAFGPGVIIVTRTDIANSTPVNIGYAQEFSPEFSGNIKELFGQNQFPIDAARGTVKVTGKIKAAVLSGLAWNTAFFGSSFVTGGIKWNPLEAASVPAVSTYTVTVINAATFDADLGVVYALTNLPFVKVASAPAAGQYSVSGVGVYTFAAADASAAVLINYTSTVTTGQTLTIANSLLGSSPSFQLDYYTSRSNKAFVARYYQCQSAKISFAAKLEDFIMPEFEVHMFANSAGNLGKLYFPEVS
;
A
#
# COMPACT_ATOMS: atom_id res chain seq x y z
N MET A 1 -29.66 4.22 -35.04
CA MET A 1 -28.20 4.03 -35.05
C MET A 1 -27.73 4.07 -33.58
N THR A 2 -27.16 2.99 -33.10
CA THR A 2 -26.50 2.96 -31.79
C THR A 2 -25.26 3.86 -31.83
N THR A 3 -25.20 4.84 -30.94
CA THR A 3 -24.00 5.67 -30.84
C THR A 3 -23.01 4.99 -29.89
N PRO A 4 -21.82 4.59 -30.35
CA PRO A 4 -20.82 3.99 -29.48
C PRO A 4 -20.48 4.88 -28.29
N LEU A 5 -20.03 4.27 -27.19
CA LEU A 5 -19.53 4.99 -26.04
C LEU A 5 -18.05 5.32 -26.24
N ASP A 6 -17.73 6.60 -26.38
CA ASP A 6 -16.35 7.08 -26.22
C ASP A 6 -16.06 7.25 -24.72
N ALA A 7 -15.44 6.26 -24.10
CA ALA A 7 -15.03 6.34 -22.72
C ALA A 7 -13.78 7.23 -22.59
N PHE A 8 -13.86 8.24 -21.72
CA PHE A 8 -12.72 9.14 -21.45
C PHE A 8 -12.71 9.58 -19.99
N GLY A 9 -11.51 9.62 -19.42
CA GLY A 9 -11.28 10.10 -18.07
C GLY A 9 -11.16 8.99 -17.01
N PRO A 10 -10.85 9.38 -15.77
CA PRO A 10 -10.68 8.44 -14.67
C PRO A 10 -12.01 7.79 -14.31
N GLY A 11 -11.93 6.50 -13.95
CA GLY A 11 -13.07 5.77 -13.39
C GLY A 11 -13.03 5.74 -11.86
N VAL A 12 -14.12 5.24 -11.27
CA VAL A 12 -14.19 4.92 -9.84
C VAL A 12 -14.18 3.41 -9.70
N ILE A 13 -13.38 2.90 -8.76
CA ILE A 13 -13.35 1.47 -8.43
C ILE A 13 -13.83 1.28 -7.00
N ILE A 14 -14.81 0.41 -6.85
CA ILE A 14 -15.33 -0.03 -5.56
C ILE A 14 -15.02 -1.52 -5.42
N VAL A 15 -14.49 -1.89 -4.26
CA VAL A 15 -14.14 -3.26 -3.92
C VAL A 15 -14.96 -3.70 -2.71
N THR A 16 -15.59 -4.87 -2.81
CA THR A 16 -16.36 -5.45 -1.72
C THR A 16 -15.85 -6.86 -1.44
N ARG A 17 -15.38 -7.14 -0.23
CA ARG A 17 -14.92 -8.48 0.16
C ARG A 17 -16.05 -9.49 0.04
N THR A 18 -15.77 -10.63 -0.60
CA THR A 18 -16.74 -11.73 -0.77
C THR A 18 -16.50 -12.88 0.18
N ASP A 19 -15.35 -12.91 0.83
CA ASP A 19 -14.98 -13.89 1.86
C ASP A 19 -15.47 -13.48 3.29
N ILE A 20 -15.99 -12.26 3.43
CA ILE A 20 -16.58 -11.76 4.68
C ILE A 20 -18.06 -11.44 4.44
N ALA A 21 -18.93 -12.02 5.27
CA ALA A 21 -20.36 -11.72 5.22
C ALA A 21 -20.63 -10.25 5.58
N ASN A 22 -21.52 -9.59 4.83
CA ASN A 22 -21.90 -8.16 5.03
C ASN A 22 -20.71 -7.19 5.00
N SER A 23 -19.70 -7.47 4.20
CA SER A 23 -18.55 -6.58 4.03
C SER A 23 -18.97 -5.22 3.49
N THR A 24 -18.40 -4.16 4.06
CA THR A 24 -18.63 -2.79 3.60
C THR A 24 -17.88 -2.56 2.29
N PRO A 25 -18.54 -2.05 1.23
CA PRO A 25 -17.85 -1.63 0.02
C PRO A 25 -16.82 -0.53 0.29
N VAL A 26 -15.64 -0.68 -0.27
CA VAL A 26 -14.54 0.28 -0.13
C VAL A 26 -14.24 0.91 -1.49
N ASN A 27 -14.34 2.23 -1.53
CA ASN A 27 -13.88 2.99 -2.69
C ASN A 27 -12.35 3.10 -2.62
N ILE A 28 -11.65 2.51 -3.60
CA ILE A 28 -10.18 2.56 -3.67
C ILE A 28 -9.64 3.81 -4.38
N GLY A 29 -10.53 4.74 -4.70
CA GLY A 29 -10.22 6.03 -5.30
C GLY A 29 -10.47 6.10 -6.80
N TYR A 30 -10.01 7.19 -7.39
CA TYR A 30 -10.06 7.37 -8.84
C TYR A 30 -9.02 6.47 -9.51
N ALA A 31 -9.49 5.58 -10.38
CA ALA A 31 -8.62 4.77 -11.20
C ALA A 31 -8.05 5.61 -12.34
N GLN A 32 -6.77 5.91 -12.29
CA GLN A 32 -6.06 6.55 -13.38
C GLN A 32 -5.91 5.59 -14.57
N GLU A 33 -5.86 4.29 -14.28
CA GLU A 33 -5.83 3.23 -15.27
C GLU A 33 -6.62 2.03 -14.74
N PHE A 34 -7.48 1.47 -15.58
CA PHE A 34 -8.09 0.16 -15.37
C PHE A 34 -8.03 -0.60 -16.69
N SER A 35 -7.25 -1.64 -16.74
CA SER A 35 -6.92 -2.40 -17.95
C SER A 35 -7.22 -3.89 -17.75
N PRO A 36 -8.47 -4.34 -17.94
CA PRO A 36 -8.81 -5.76 -17.91
C PRO A 36 -8.38 -6.43 -19.22
N GLU A 37 -7.74 -7.58 -19.13
CA GLU A 37 -7.27 -8.37 -20.26
C GLU A 37 -7.89 -9.76 -20.20
N PHE A 38 -8.48 -10.17 -21.34
CA PHE A 38 -9.05 -11.49 -21.57
C PHE A 38 -8.14 -12.25 -22.53
N SER A 39 -7.39 -13.21 -22.06
CA SER A 39 -6.48 -14.01 -22.89
C SER A 39 -6.92 -15.48 -22.90
N GLY A 40 -7.00 -16.06 -24.09
CA GLY A 40 -7.39 -17.45 -24.29
C GLY A 40 -6.40 -18.21 -25.17
N ASN A 41 -6.20 -19.49 -24.89
CA ASN A 41 -5.42 -20.37 -25.74
C ASN A 41 -6.29 -20.95 -26.85
N ILE A 42 -5.81 -20.90 -28.09
CA ILE A 42 -6.39 -21.61 -29.21
C ILE A 42 -5.68 -22.94 -29.34
N LYS A 43 -6.45 -24.01 -29.44
CA LYS A 43 -5.98 -25.36 -29.77
C LYS A 43 -6.34 -25.64 -31.22
N GLU A 44 -5.33 -25.93 -32.02
CA GLU A 44 -5.49 -26.23 -33.43
C GLU A 44 -5.34 -27.73 -33.68
N LEU A 45 -6.19 -28.27 -34.51
CA LEU A 45 -6.14 -29.65 -34.97
C LEU A 45 -5.54 -29.68 -36.39
N PHE A 46 -4.42 -30.34 -36.54
CA PHE A 46 -3.76 -30.51 -37.82
C PHE A 46 -4.06 -31.87 -38.42
N GLY A 47 -4.28 -31.89 -39.73
CA GLY A 47 -4.30 -33.12 -40.52
C GLY A 47 -2.95 -33.43 -41.16
N GLN A 48 -2.98 -34.04 -42.34
CA GLN A 48 -1.75 -34.34 -43.11
C GLN A 48 -1.20 -33.14 -43.88
N ASN A 49 -1.93 -32.03 -43.93
CA ASN A 49 -1.57 -30.81 -44.63
C ASN A 49 -1.02 -29.74 -43.68
N GLN A 50 -0.41 -28.69 -44.23
CA GLN A 50 0.27 -27.63 -43.48
C GLN A 50 -0.70 -26.74 -42.66
N PHE A 51 -1.97 -26.64 -43.04
CA PHE A 51 -2.95 -25.79 -42.37
C PHE A 51 -3.79 -26.59 -41.36
N PRO A 52 -4.21 -25.98 -40.23
CA PRO A 52 -5.09 -26.63 -39.30
C PRO A 52 -6.46 -26.86 -39.94
N ILE A 53 -7.07 -28.01 -39.69
CA ILE A 53 -8.39 -28.40 -40.16
C ILE A 53 -9.52 -27.98 -39.23
N ASP A 54 -9.18 -27.69 -37.94
CA ASP A 54 -10.13 -27.21 -36.94
C ASP A 54 -9.37 -26.42 -35.86
N ALA A 55 -10.07 -25.52 -35.19
CA ALA A 55 -9.54 -24.73 -34.07
C ALA A 55 -10.58 -24.51 -33.00
N ALA A 56 -10.23 -24.77 -31.74
CA ALA A 56 -11.11 -24.55 -30.59
C ALA A 56 -10.41 -23.68 -29.54
N ARG A 57 -11.19 -22.77 -28.94
CA ARG A 57 -10.68 -21.98 -27.81
C ARG A 57 -10.69 -22.82 -26.55
N GLY A 58 -9.52 -22.98 -25.94
CA GLY A 58 -9.33 -23.66 -24.66
C GLY A 58 -9.61 -22.78 -23.46
N THR A 59 -8.73 -22.83 -22.46
CA THR A 59 -8.85 -22.05 -21.23
C THR A 59 -8.70 -20.55 -21.50
N VAL A 60 -9.52 -19.75 -20.80
CA VAL A 60 -9.43 -18.28 -20.80
C VAL A 60 -8.98 -17.82 -19.42
N LYS A 61 -8.00 -16.92 -19.40
CA LYS A 61 -7.52 -16.23 -18.21
C LYS A 61 -7.92 -14.77 -18.29
N VAL A 62 -8.37 -14.22 -17.15
CA VAL A 62 -8.71 -12.80 -17.06
C VAL A 62 -7.88 -12.16 -15.95
N THR A 63 -7.13 -11.14 -16.33
CA THR A 63 -6.30 -10.34 -15.42
C THR A 63 -6.63 -8.88 -15.59
N GLY A 64 -6.35 -8.06 -14.60
CA GLY A 64 -6.55 -6.62 -14.68
C GLY A 64 -5.44 -5.87 -13.97
N LYS A 65 -5.07 -4.73 -14.52
CA LYS A 65 -4.18 -3.76 -13.87
C LYS A 65 -4.97 -2.54 -13.47
N ILE A 66 -4.71 -2.05 -12.27
CA ILE A 66 -5.35 -0.88 -11.69
C ILE A 66 -4.24 0.06 -11.21
N LYS A 67 -4.29 1.33 -11.62
CA LYS A 67 -3.52 2.41 -10.96
C LYS A 67 -4.50 3.34 -10.27
N ALA A 68 -4.33 3.53 -8.98
CA ALA A 68 -5.18 4.40 -8.18
C ALA A 68 -4.48 5.73 -7.89
N ALA A 69 -5.26 6.82 -7.90
CA ALA A 69 -4.73 8.16 -7.58
C ALA A 69 -4.47 8.38 -6.10
N VAL A 70 -4.95 7.49 -5.22
CA VAL A 70 -4.91 7.66 -3.76
C VAL A 70 -4.24 6.47 -3.09
N LEU A 71 -3.30 6.77 -2.21
CA LEU A 71 -2.71 5.79 -1.31
C LEU A 71 -3.64 5.59 -0.10
N SER A 72 -4.33 4.45 -0.03
CA SER A 72 -5.27 4.11 1.04
C SER A 72 -4.92 2.77 1.68
N GLY A 73 -4.59 2.78 2.98
CA GLY A 73 -4.34 1.55 3.74
C GLY A 73 -5.55 0.63 3.76
N LEU A 74 -6.77 1.19 3.83
CA LEU A 74 -8.01 0.41 3.77
C LEU A 74 -8.18 -0.29 2.42
N ALA A 75 -7.89 0.39 1.31
CA ALA A 75 -7.91 -0.21 -0.03
C ALA A 75 -6.89 -1.35 -0.15
N TRP A 76 -5.68 -1.15 0.35
CA TRP A 76 -4.63 -2.16 0.36
C TRP A 76 -5.01 -3.39 1.17
N ASN A 77 -5.57 -3.16 2.35
CA ASN A 77 -6.03 -4.24 3.20
C ASN A 77 -7.17 -5.04 2.56
N THR A 78 -8.16 -4.34 2.00
CA THR A 78 -9.32 -4.96 1.38
C THR A 78 -8.95 -5.78 0.15
N ALA A 79 -8.03 -5.28 -0.67
CA ALA A 79 -7.68 -5.93 -1.93
C ALA A 79 -6.54 -6.96 -1.81
N PHE A 80 -5.64 -6.84 -0.82
CA PHE A 80 -4.43 -7.66 -0.80
C PHE A 80 -4.16 -8.35 0.54
N PHE A 81 -4.13 -7.61 1.68
CA PHE A 81 -3.67 -8.19 2.95
C PHE A 81 -4.76 -8.95 3.71
N GLY A 82 -5.98 -8.43 3.76
CA GLY A 82 -7.09 -9.05 4.45
C GLY A 82 -6.96 -9.11 5.97
N SER A 83 -6.06 -8.34 6.56
CA SER A 83 -5.77 -8.33 8.00
C SER A 83 -6.67 -7.36 8.76
N SER A 84 -6.61 -7.39 10.10
CA SER A 84 -7.32 -6.43 10.94
C SER A 84 -6.47 -5.19 11.17
N PHE A 85 -7.11 -4.01 11.20
CA PHE A 85 -6.49 -2.79 11.65
C PHE A 85 -6.45 -2.70 13.18
N VAL A 86 -5.37 -2.17 13.70
CA VAL A 86 -5.22 -1.81 15.11
C VAL A 86 -5.16 -0.29 15.20
N THR A 87 -5.94 0.29 16.13
CA THR A 87 -5.94 1.75 16.36
C THR A 87 -4.59 2.19 16.95
N GLY A 88 -4.09 3.33 16.50
CA GLY A 88 -2.78 3.85 16.86
C GLY A 88 -1.68 3.41 15.91
N GLY A 89 -0.48 3.85 16.18
CA GLY A 89 0.67 3.56 15.33
C GLY A 89 1.95 4.22 15.81
N ILE A 90 2.89 4.34 14.90
CA ILE A 90 4.22 4.91 15.14
C ILE A 90 4.33 6.21 14.33
N LYS A 91 4.79 7.26 15.01
CA LYS A 91 5.13 8.54 14.40
C LYS A 91 6.64 8.71 14.39
N TRP A 92 7.17 9.10 13.26
CA TRP A 92 8.56 9.53 13.15
C TRP A 92 8.72 10.97 13.63
N ASN A 93 9.70 11.22 14.48
CA ASN A 93 10.12 12.53 14.98
C ASN A 93 11.53 12.81 14.47
N PRO A 94 11.66 13.46 13.30
CA PRO A 94 12.95 13.73 12.70
C PRO A 94 13.62 14.93 13.33
N LEU A 95 14.95 14.85 13.49
CA LEU A 95 15.86 15.96 13.74
C LEU A 95 15.41 16.88 14.91
N GLU A 96 14.92 16.28 16.00
CA GLU A 96 14.59 17.05 17.20
C GLU A 96 15.86 17.73 17.73
N ALA A 97 15.86 19.05 17.70
CA ALA A 97 17.01 19.85 18.10
C ALA A 97 17.14 19.88 19.64
N ALA A 98 18.31 19.58 20.12
CA ALA A 98 18.65 19.63 21.55
C ALA A 98 20.09 20.09 21.75
N SER A 99 20.44 20.41 22.99
CA SER A 99 21.80 20.69 23.40
C SER A 99 22.17 19.80 24.59
N VAL A 100 23.32 19.17 24.52
CA VAL A 100 23.87 18.44 25.66
C VAL A 100 24.12 19.43 26.80
N PRO A 101 23.66 19.19 28.03
CA PRO A 101 23.91 20.09 29.16
C PRO A 101 25.38 20.40 29.36
N ALA A 102 25.72 21.63 29.75
CA ALA A 102 27.11 22.03 30.03
C ALA A 102 27.69 21.40 31.30
N VAL A 103 26.83 20.93 32.17
CA VAL A 103 27.20 20.32 33.46
C VAL A 103 26.54 18.96 33.64
N SER A 104 27.05 18.12 34.49
CA SER A 104 26.46 16.81 34.86
C SER A 104 25.01 17.00 35.37
N THR A 105 24.02 16.18 34.93
CA THR A 105 24.10 14.96 34.13
C THR A 105 24.00 15.30 32.67
N TYR A 106 24.86 14.86 31.81
CA TYR A 106 24.88 15.14 30.38
C TYR A 106 23.77 14.38 29.65
N THR A 107 22.50 14.60 30.05
CA THR A 107 21.35 13.88 29.55
C THR A 107 20.39 14.81 28.86
N VAL A 108 19.81 14.34 27.75
CA VAL A 108 18.75 15.01 27.01
C VAL A 108 17.53 14.09 26.99
N THR A 109 16.37 14.61 27.40
CA THR A 109 15.10 13.90 27.32
C THR A 109 14.33 14.45 26.13
N VAL A 110 13.92 13.56 25.21
CA VAL A 110 13.15 13.97 24.04
C VAL A 110 11.74 14.44 24.40
N ILE A 111 11.14 15.27 23.56
CA ILE A 111 9.82 15.88 23.81
C ILE A 111 8.74 14.81 24.00
N ASN A 112 8.76 13.75 23.20
CA ASN A 112 7.79 12.66 23.29
C ASN A 112 8.28 11.47 24.12
N ALA A 113 9.03 11.72 25.20
CA ALA A 113 9.60 10.68 26.06
C ALA A 113 8.55 9.71 26.64
N ALA A 114 7.36 10.22 27.00
CA ALA A 114 6.26 9.40 27.53
C ALA A 114 5.71 8.37 26.53
N THR A 115 5.90 8.60 25.26
CA THR A 115 5.44 7.72 24.17
C THR A 115 6.61 7.23 23.30
N PHE A 116 7.85 7.34 23.80
CA PHE A 116 9.05 6.89 23.11
C PHE A 116 8.93 5.42 22.71
N ASP A 117 9.27 5.11 21.46
CA ASP A 117 9.19 3.76 20.90
C ASP A 117 10.60 3.23 20.54
N ALA A 118 11.27 3.91 19.62
CA ALA A 118 12.60 3.48 19.19
C ALA A 118 13.51 4.65 18.82
N ASP A 119 14.80 4.46 19.10
CA ASP A 119 15.87 5.36 18.71
C ASP A 119 16.28 5.11 17.24
N LEU A 120 16.37 6.20 16.46
CA LEU A 120 16.81 6.22 15.07
C LEU A 120 18.13 6.96 14.86
N GLY A 121 18.84 7.28 15.97
CA GLY A 121 20.17 7.86 15.92
C GLY A 121 20.24 9.36 16.24
N VAL A 122 21.45 9.78 16.58
CA VAL A 122 21.78 11.17 16.92
C VAL A 122 22.90 11.64 16.01
N VAL A 123 22.82 12.88 15.56
CA VAL A 123 23.89 13.53 14.79
C VAL A 123 24.28 14.88 15.40
N TYR A 124 25.51 15.30 15.20
CA TYR A 124 25.92 16.68 15.49
C TYR A 124 25.18 17.66 14.60
N ALA A 125 24.56 18.70 15.18
CA ALA A 125 23.75 19.66 14.42
C ALA A 125 24.56 20.46 13.38
N LEU A 126 25.84 20.71 13.63
CA LEU A 126 26.70 21.50 12.73
C LEU A 126 27.30 20.69 11.57
N THR A 127 27.64 19.44 11.81
CA THR A 127 28.42 18.62 10.87
C THR A 127 27.65 17.49 10.25
N ASN A 128 26.47 17.15 10.79
CA ASN A 128 25.67 15.95 10.49
C ASN A 128 26.43 14.63 10.69
N LEU A 129 27.58 14.65 11.37
CA LEU A 129 28.28 13.41 11.72
C LEU A 129 27.50 12.63 12.78
N PRO A 130 27.35 11.31 12.63
CA PRO A 130 26.61 10.51 13.59
C PRO A 130 27.38 10.30 14.88
N PHE A 131 26.67 10.30 16.00
CA PHE A 131 27.15 9.72 17.26
C PHE A 131 27.05 8.20 17.19
N VAL A 132 27.96 7.52 17.85
CA VAL A 132 27.94 6.05 17.97
C VAL A 132 27.10 5.64 19.17
N LYS A 133 26.11 4.79 18.94
CA LYS A 133 25.29 4.23 20.02
C LYS A 133 26.07 3.18 20.81
N VAL A 134 26.03 3.28 22.12
CA VAL A 134 26.62 2.29 23.07
C VAL A 134 25.58 1.89 24.12
N ALA A 135 25.81 0.77 24.79
CA ALA A 135 24.87 0.28 25.80
C ALA A 135 24.86 1.18 27.06
N SER A 136 26.02 1.69 27.47
CA SER A 136 26.17 2.54 28.64
C SER A 136 27.54 3.23 28.66
N ALA A 137 27.75 4.18 29.54
CA ALA A 137 29.01 4.89 29.75
C ALA A 137 29.63 5.44 28.44
N PRO A 138 28.95 6.34 27.72
CA PRO A 138 29.42 6.86 26.44
C PRO A 138 30.73 7.64 26.59
N ALA A 139 31.67 7.42 25.67
CA ALA A 139 32.85 8.25 25.44
C ALA A 139 32.52 9.41 24.48
N ALA A 140 33.47 10.32 24.23
CA ALA A 140 33.28 11.43 23.28
C ALA A 140 32.79 10.94 21.92
N GLY A 141 31.76 11.57 21.39
CA GLY A 141 31.10 11.17 20.14
C GLY A 141 30.22 9.94 20.25
N GLN A 142 29.90 9.49 21.45
CA GLN A 142 29.03 8.37 21.73
C GLN A 142 27.80 8.79 22.54
N TYR A 143 26.73 8.00 22.46
CA TYR A 143 25.54 8.16 23.28
C TYR A 143 24.96 6.81 23.71
N SER A 144 24.23 6.82 24.80
CA SER A 144 23.33 5.74 25.18
C SER A 144 21.92 6.29 25.34
N VAL A 145 20.91 5.44 25.16
CA VAL A 145 19.51 5.82 25.28
C VAL A 145 18.76 4.82 26.14
N SER A 146 17.90 5.34 27.01
CA SER A 146 17.01 4.52 27.83
C SER A 146 15.72 4.18 27.04
N GLY A 147 14.98 3.15 27.49
CA GLY A 147 13.68 2.78 26.93
C GLY A 147 12.59 3.85 27.09
N VAL A 148 12.88 4.96 27.77
CA VAL A 148 11.95 6.10 27.94
C VAL A 148 12.50 7.38 27.30
N GLY A 149 13.35 7.27 26.27
CA GLY A 149 13.79 8.42 25.48
C GLY A 149 14.72 9.39 26.20
N VAL A 150 15.49 8.93 27.20
CA VAL A 150 16.55 9.71 27.84
C VAL A 150 17.88 9.34 27.20
N TYR A 151 18.49 10.29 26.53
CA TYR A 151 19.81 10.17 25.88
C TYR A 151 20.89 10.67 26.80
N THR A 152 21.92 9.87 27.00
CA THR A 152 23.09 10.20 27.84
C THR A 152 24.32 10.35 26.95
N PHE A 153 25.06 11.41 27.14
CA PHE A 153 26.27 11.76 26.39
C PHE A 153 27.50 11.78 27.30
N ALA A 154 28.69 11.89 26.72
CA ALA A 154 29.94 12.07 27.48
C ALA A 154 30.10 13.51 27.98
N ALA A 155 30.87 13.69 29.04
CA ALA A 155 31.28 15.02 29.51
C ALA A 155 32.04 15.82 28.44
N ALA A 156 32.77 15.13 27.57
CA ALA A 156 33.50 15.75 26.46
C ALA A 156 32.60 16.37 25.38
N ASP A 157 31.34 15.94 25.30
CA ASP A 157 30.34 16.46 24.38
C ASP A 157 29.44 17.54 25.03
N ALA A 158 29.80 18.04 26.19
CA ALA A 158 29.08 19.11 26.90
C ALA A 158 28.86 20.32 25.98
N SER A 159 27.66 20.90 26.01
CA SER A 159 27.21 21.99 25.17
C SER A 159 27.14 21.71 23.66
N ALA A 160 27.36 20.46 23.23
CA ALA A 160 27.18 20.09 21.81
C ALA A 160 25.72 20.23 21.41
N ALA A 161 25.48 20.92 20.26
CA ALA A 161 24.17 20.92 19.64
C ALA A 161 23.97 19.61 18.85
N VAL A 162 22.87 18.93 19.12
CA VAL A 162 22.55 17.62 18.55
C VAL A 162 21.18 17.62 17.92
N LEU A 163 20.99 16.74 16.93
CA LEU A 163 19.71 16.44 16.31
C LEU A 163 19.39 14.97 16.57
N ILE A 164 18.27 14.72 17.21
CA ILE A 164 17.85 13.39 17.64
C ILE A 164 16.73 12.91 16.72
N ASN A 165 16.87 11.69 16.21
CA ASN A 165 15.85 11.01 15.43
C ASN A 165 15.29 9.85 16.25
N TYR A 166 13.98 9.76 16.34
CA TYR A 166 13.33 8.69 17.08
C TYR A 166 11.89 8.47 16.62
N THR A 167 11.28 7.37 17.01
CA THR A 167 9.86 7.11 16.86
C THR A 167 9.13 7.22 18.18
N SER A 168 7.88 7.63 18.11
CA SER A 168 6.96 7.66 19.25
C SER A 168 5.64 7.00 18.88
N THR A 169 4.99 6.36 19.87
CA THR A 169 3.65 5.81 19.68
C THR A 169 2.60 6.90 19.65
N VAL A 170 1.57 6.70 18.85
CA VAL A 170 0.40 7.59 18.74
C VAL A 170 -0.89 6.77 18.88
N THR A 171 -1.92 7.38 19.44
CA THR A 171 -3.24 6.75 19.62
C THR A 171 -4.19 6.99 18.45
N THR A 172 -3.82 7.87 17.53
CA THR A 172 -4.59 8.19 16.32
C THR A 172 -4.06 7.41 15.12
N GLY A 173 -4.93 7.27 14.09
CA GLY A 173 -4.59 6.50 12.90
C GLY A 173 -4.80 5.01 13.11
N GLN A 174 -4.37 4.22 12.13
CA GLN A 174 -4.52 2.78 12.12
C GLN A 174 -3.24 2.11 11.59
N THR A 175 -2.85 1.06 12.24
CA THR A 175 -1.72 0.22 11.82
C THR A 175 -2.23 -1.08 11.22
N LEU A 176 -1.72 -1.42 10.04
CA LEU A 176 -1.90 -2.71 9.39
C LEU A 176 -0.65 -3.56 9.64
N THR A 177 -0.81 -4.67 10.32
CA THR A 177 0.28 -5.64 10.51
C THR A 177 0.32 -6.60 9.32
N ILE A 178 1.46 -6.63 8.64
CA ILE A 178 1.72 -7.59 7.55
C ILE A 178 2.22 -8.87 8.21
N ALA A 179 1.34 -9.87 8.31
CA ALA A 179 1.66 -11.15 8.91
C ALA A 179 2.08 -12.17 7.84
N ASN A 180 2.93 -13.13 8.22
CA ASN A 180 3.24 -14.28 7.39
C ASN A 180 2.05 -15.25 7.45
N SER A 181 1.16 -15.15 6.46
CA SER A 181 -0.05 -15.96 6.36
C SER A 181 0.22 -17.31 5.70
N LEU A 182 -0.68 -18.27 5.90
CA LEU A 182 -0.61 -19.59 5.25
C LEU A 182 -0.73 -19.44 3.72
N LEU A 183 -0.08 -20.34 2.99
CA LEU A 183 -0.22 -20.43 1.53
C LEU A 183 -1.70 -20.59 1.15
N GLY A 184 -2.13 -19.80 0.15
CA GLY A 184 -3.52 -19.76 -0.30
C GLY A 184 -4.41 -18.78 0.46
N SER A 185 -3.91 -18.14 1.54
CA SER A 185 -4.64 -17.07 2.21
C SER A 185 -4.53 -15.80 1.39
N SER A 186 -5.62 -15.38 0.77
CA SER A 186 -5.73 -14.06 0.15
C SER A 186 -7.19 -13.60 0.18
N PRO A 187 -7.44 -12.30 0.33
CA PRO A 187 -8.79 -11.76 0.26
C PRO A 187 -9.39 -12.02 -1.12
N SER A 188 -10.65 -12.45 -1.11
CA SER A 188 -11.48 -12.49 -2.32
C SER A 188 -12.46 -11.35 -2.30
N PHE A 189 -12.65 -10.68 -3.44
CA PHE A 189 -13.49 -9.51 -3.52
C PHE A 189 -14.22 -9.39 -4.86
N GLN A 190 -15.36 -8.72 -4.83
CA GLN A 190 -16.04 -8.20 -6.01
C GLN A 190 -15.41 -6.85 -6.38
N LEU A 191 -15.20 -6.62 -7.66
CA LEU A 191 -14.69 -5.36 -8.20
C LEU A 191 -15.75 -4.74 -9.10
N ASP A 192 -16.14 -3.52 -8.77
CA ASP A 192 -17.04 -2.68 -9.56
C ASP A 192 -16.27 -1.48 -10.10
N TYR A 193 -16.15 -1.38 -11.41
CA TYR A 193 -15.58 -0.23 -12.10
C TYR A 193 -16.69 0.58 -12.76
N TYR A 194 -16.68 1.87 -12.55
CA TYR A 194 -17.62 2.81 -13.13
C TYR A 194 -16.87 3.96 -13.81
N THR A 195 -17.26 4.26 -15.05
CA THR A 195 -16.85 5.48 -15.74
C THR A 195 -18.03 6.07 -16.50
N SER A 196 -18.07 7.38 -16.68
CA SER A 196 -19.15 8.05 -17.41
C SER A 196 -18.63 9.19 -18.25
N ARG A 197 -19.24 9.39 -19.42
CA ARG A 197 -19.05 10.55 -20.28
C ARG A 197 -20.38 10.94 -20.92
N SER A 198 -20.70 12.23 -20.94
CA SER A 198 -21.90 12.76 -21.61
C SER A 198 -23.21 12.03 -21.22
N ASN A 199 -23.40 11.78 -19.91
CA ASN A 199 -24.53 11.03 -19.34
C ASN A 199 -24.64 9.56 -19.75
N LYS A 200 -23.62 9.00 -20.39
CA LYS A 200 -23.54 7.56 -20.66
C LYS A 200 -22.56 6.93 -19.70
N ALA A 201 -22.99 5.89 -19.00
CA ALA A 201 -22.18 5.20 -17.99
C ALA A 201 -21.80 3.81 -18.48
N PHE A 202 -20.51 3.49 -18.45
CA PHE A 202 -20.02 2.14 -18.56
C PHE A 202 -19.81 1.56 -17.17
N VAL A 203 -20.29 0.36 -16.93
CA VAL A 203 -20.10 -0.36 -15.67
C VAL A 203 -19.54 -1.75 -15.95
N ALA A 204 -18.45 -2.09 -15.29
CA ALA A 204 -17.91 -3.45 -15.28
C ALA A 204 -17.93 -3.98 -13.86
N ARG A 205 -18.59 -5.11 -13.65
CA ARG A 205 -18.64 -5.84 -12.38
C ARG A 205 -18.00 -7.20 -12.55
N TYR A 206 -16.99 -7.49 -11.74
CA TYR A 206 -16.35 -8.80 -11.63
C TYR A 206 -16.64 -9.39 -10.25
N TYR A 207 -17.24 -10.59 -10.25
CA TYR A 207 -17.81 -11.15 -9.01
C TYR A 207 -16.78 -11.72 -8.05
N GLN A 208 -15.69 -12.26 -8.57
CA GLN A 208 -14.63 -12.85 -7.78
C GLN A 208 -13.27 -12.42 -8.33
N CYS A 209 -12.53 -11.73 -7.51
CA CYS A 209 -11.20 -11.24 -7.80
C CYS A 209 -10.26 -11.55 -6.64
N GLN A 210 -8.99 -11.75 -6.95
CA GLN A 210 -7.89 -11.80 -5.99
C GLN A 210 -6.74 -10.95 -6.51
N SER A 211 -6.08 -10.20 -5.64
CA SER A 211 -4.91 -9.43 -6.02
C SER A 211 -3.66 -10.31 -5.96
N ALA A 212 -2.92 -10.35 -7.07
CA ALA A 212 -1.66 -11.07 -7.16
C ALA A 212 -0.47 -10.18 -6.78
N LYS A 213 -0.61 -8.87 -6.94
CA LYS A 213 0.46 -7.91 -6.72
C LYS A 213 -0.10 -6.58 -6.26
N ILE A 214 0.60 -5.97 -5.32
CA ILE A 214 0.46 -4.57 -4.97
C ILE A 214 1.84 -3.93 -4.98
N SER A 215 1.96 -2.76 -5.56
CA SER A 215 3.21 -2.01 -5.59
C SER A 215 2.95 -0.52 -5.58
N PHE A 216 3.91 0.23 -5.08
CA PHE A 216 3.95 1.68 -5.18
C PHE A 216 5.40 2.13 -5.39
N ALA A 217 5.57 3.22 -6.11
CA ALA A 217 6.87 3.84 -6.32
C ALA A 217 6.82 5.28 -5.80
N ALA A 218 7.76 5.62 -4.91
CA ALA A 218 8.00 7.00 -4.50
C ALA A 218 9.08 7.58 -5.42
N LYS A 219 8.78 8.67 -6.11
CA LYS A 219 9.71 9.39 -6.99
C LYS A 219 9.79 10.85 -6.56
N LEU A 220 10.89 11.52 -6.92
CA LEU A 220 11.17 12.88 -6.47
C LEU A 220 10.13 13.90 -6.96
N GLU A 221 9.64 13.75 -8.19
CA GLU A 221 8.78 14.74 -8.87
C GLU A 221 7.47 14.12 -9.38
N ASP A 222 6.98 13.06 -8.72
CA ASP A 222 5.78 12.35 -9.16
C ASP A 222 4.90 11.96 -7.97
N PHE A 223 3.61 11.83 -8.22
CA PHE A 223 2.69 11.32 -7.21
C PHE A 223 2.90 9.82 -6.96
N ILE A 224 2.75 9.41 -5.70
CA ILE A 224 2.70 7.98 -5.36
C ILE A 224 1.37 7.44 -5.85
N MET A 225 1.41 6.64 -6.91
CA MET A 225 0.25 5.95 -7.45
C MET A 225 0.40 4.45 -7.20
N PRO A 226 -0.38 3.87 -6.28
CA PRO A 226 -0.36 2.43 -6.07
C PRO A 226 -0.92 1.69 -7.27
N GLU A 227 -0.26 0.57 -7.59
CA GLU A 227 -0.65 -0.34 -8.65
C GLU A 227 -1.11 -1.67 -8.05
N PHE A 228 -2.22 -2.19 -8.57
CA PHE A 228 -2.77 -3.50 -8.22
C PHE A 228 -2.83 -4.37 -9.47
N GLU A 229 -2.40 -5.61 -9.35
CA GLU A 229 -2.65 -6.63 -10.35
C GLU A 229 -3.68 -7.62 -9.78
N VAL A 230 -4.79 -7.78 -10.50
CA VAL A 230 -5.91 -8.60 -10.05
C VAL A 230 -6.17 -9.74 -11.03
N HIS A 231 -6.47 -10.91 -10.50
CA HIS A 231 -6.96 -12.07 -11.23
C HIS A 231 -8.46 -12.20 -10.99
N MET A 232 -9.21 -12.42 -12.06
CA MET A 232 -10.65 -12.53 -12.05
C MET A 232 -11.05 -13.96 -12.41
N PHE A 233 -11.98 -14.53 -11.66
CA PHE A 233 -12.44 -15.91 -11.85
C PHE A 233 -13.94 -16.03 -11.64
N ALA A 234 -14.49 -17.13 -12.12
CA ALA A 234 -15.92 -17.37 -12.03
C ALA A 234 -16.38 -17.60 -10.58
N ASN A 235 -17.55 -17.08 -10.24
CA ASN A 235 -18.21 -17.38 -8.99
C ASN A 235 -18.82 -18.82 -9.00
N SER A 236 -19.46 -19.21 -7.90
CA SER A 236 -20.11 -20.55 -7.76
C SER A 236 -21.21 -20.81 -8.80
N ALA A 237 -21.78 -19.77 -9.40
CA ALA A 237 -22.78 -19.89 -10.48
C ALA A 237 -22.13 -19.97 -11.88
N GLY A 238 -20.80 -20.02 -11.98
CA GLY A 238 -20.06 -20.08 -13.24
C GLY A 238 -19.93 -18.75 -13.99
N ASN A 239 -20.29 -17.62 -13.35
CA ASN A 239 -20.23 -16.30 -13.99
C ASN A 239 -18.99 -15.54 -13.54
N LEU A 240 -18.24 -14.99 -14.50
CA LEU A 240 -17.10 -14.10 -14.22
C LEU A 240 -17.56 -12.71 -13.76
N GLY A 241 -18.58 -12.14 -14.42
CA GLY A 241 -19.04 -10.79 -14.17
C GLY A 241 -20.09 -10.33 -15.14
N LYS A 242 -20.35 -9.02 -15.13
CA LYS A 242 -21.27 -8.34 -16.05
C LYS A 242 -20.62 -7.06 -16.55
N LEU A 243 -20.76 -6.80 -17.84
CA LEU A 243 -20.41 -5.54 -18.48
C LEU A 243 -21.70 -4.87 -18.97
N TYR A 244 -21.89 -3.63 -18.55
CA TYR A 244 -23.03 -2.82 -18.99
C TYR A 244 -22.54 -1.74 -19.95
N PHE A 245 -23.12 -1.73 -21.13
CA PHE A 245 -22.88 -0.75 -22.18
C PHE A 245 -24.12 0.11 -22.36
N PRO A 246 -24.01 1.45 -22.31
CA PRO A 246 -25.15 2.37 -22.43
C PRO A 246 -25.54 2.61 -23.91
N GLU A 247 -25.37 1.63 -24.74
CA GLU A 247 -25.81 1.70 -26.15
C GLU A 247 -27.31 1.58 -26.19
N VAL A 248 -27.97 2.56 -26.81
CA VAL A 248 -29.42 2.51 -27.02
C VAL A 248 -29.66 1.75 -28.32
N SER A 249 -30.39 0.65 -28.24
CA SER A 249 -30.88 -0.11 -29.38
C SER A 249 -32.03 0.62 -30.09
#